data_15ad32b5ab4e713567829c4baf646f71
#
_entry.id   15ad32b5ab4e713567829c4baf646f71
#
_cell.length_a   1.000
_cell.length_b   1.000
_cell.length_c   1.000
_cell.angle_alpha   90.00
_cell.angle_beta   90.00
_cell.angle_gamma   90.00
#
_symmetry.space_group_name_H-M   'P 1'
#
loop_
_entity.id
_entity.type
_entity.pdbx_description
1 polymer ?
#
loop_
_entity_poly.entity_id
_entity_poly.type
_entity_poly.pdbx_seq_one_letter_code
_entity_poly.pdbx_strand_id
1 'polypeptide(L)'
;STDGYENKTADTLTAEDFDQNSYHETDLKTHDAVSAGDSLYTLVSDENWSLMIPLSEKQAAKLADRTVVRVKFLKDDMTQSGDFSIVEIDGAKYGKIDFNKGVIRYASDRFLEIELVTNTVTGLKIPLSSIVTKEFYLIPSDYATTNEDSQETGFMVLGKDKSGNETRTFVNPSIYASIEDGSQDTEDESKKKYLYYVD
;
A
#
# COMPACT_ATOMS: atom_id res chain seq x y z
N SER A 1 20.94 -27.53 -9.87
CA SER A 1 19.66 -28.26 -9.78
C SER A 1 18.84 -28.06 -11.04
N THR A 2 17.84 -28.91 -11.23
CA THR A 2 16.82 -28.80 -12.26
C THR A 2 15.47 -29.18 -11.65
N ASP A 3 14.41 -28.50 -12.09
CA ASP A 3 13.06 -28.69 -11.56
C ASP A 3 12.01 -28.93 -12.65
N GLY A 4 12.44 -28.98 -13.92
CA GLY A 4 11.56 -29.17 -15.06
C GLY A 4 10.86 -27.89 -15.54
N TYR A 5 11.14 -26.74 -14.92
CA TYR A 5 10.55 -25.45 -15.29
C TYR A 5 11.44 -24.62 -16.23
N GLU A 6 12.61 -25.12 -16.58
CA GLU A 6 13.61 -24.39 -17.37
C GLU A 6 13.09 -23.95 -18.74
N ASN A 7 12.10 -24.67 -19.28
CA ASN A 7 11.51 -24.36 -20.60
C ASN A 7 10.05 -23.88 -20.49
N LYS A 8 9.53 -23.66 -19.28
CA LYS A 8 8.16 -23.13 -19.11
C LYS A 8 8.13 -21.61 -19.34
N THR A 9 7.10 -21.19 -20.04
CA THR A 9 6.77 -19.79 -20.27
C THR A 9 5.42 -19.48 -19.63
N ALA A 10 5.04 -18.22 -19.52
CA ALA A 10 3.74 -17.84 -18.96
C ALA A 10 2.55 -18.55 -19.64
N ASP A 11 2.69 -18.87 -20.94
CA ASP A 11 1.64 -19.52 -21.74
C ASP A 11 1.57 -21.06 -21.50
N THR A 12 2.59 -21.64 -20.87
CA THR A 12 2.67 -23.10 -20.62
C THR A 12 2.52 -23.44 -19.14
N LEU A 13 2.35 -22.43 -18.28
CA LEU A 13 2.07 -22.64 -16.86
C LEU A 13 0.62 -23.08 -16.64
N THR A 14 0.44 -23.92 -15.62
CA THR A 14 -0.85 -24.38 -15.13
C THR A 14 -1.03 -23.97 -13.66
N ALA A 15 -2.23 -24.10 -13.11
CA ALA A 15 -2.50 -23.78 -11.71
C ALA A 15 -1.65 -24.66 -10.74
N GLU A 16 -1.32 -25.90 -11.13
CA GLU A 16 -0.50 -26.78 -10.32
C GLU A 16 0.95 -26.28 -10.15
N ASP A 17 1.46 -25.53 -11.12
CA ASP A 17 2.82 -24.98 -11.07
C ASP A 17 3.01 -23.93 -9.96
N PHE A 18 1.93 -23.44 -9.37
CA PHE A 18 1.93 -22.50 -8.26
C PHE A 18 1.78 -23.18 -6.89
N ASP A 19 1.58 -24.49 -6.85
CA ASP A 19 1.51 -25.24 -5.59
C ASP A 19 2.91 -25.62 -5.10
N GLN A 20 3.36 -24.93 -4.06
CA GLN A 20 4.66 -25.17 -3.44
C GLN A 20 4.79 -26.59 -2.85
N ASN A 21 3.69 -27.23 -2.49
CA ASN A 21 3.73 -28.59 -1.90
C ASN A 21 4.01 -29.67 -2.96
N SER A 22 3.69 -29.39 -4.22
CA SER A 22 3.96 -30.29 -5.35
C SER A 22 5.32 -30.07 -6.00
N TYR A 23 6.05 -29.03 -5.58
CA TYR A 23 7.34 -28.68 -6.15
C TYR A 23 8.44 -29.65 -5.74
N HIS A 24 9.18 -30.15 -6.72
CA HIS A 24 10.33 -31.02 -6.54
C HIS A 24 11.51 -30.52 -7.35
N GLU A 25 12.65 -30.48 -6.71
CA GLU A 25 13.93 -30.11 -7.31
C GLU A 25 14.90 -31.30 -7.27
N THR A 26 15.63 -31.52 -8.36
CA THR A 26 16.68 -32.50 -8.43
C THR A 26 18.04 -31.82 -8.31
N ASP A 27 18.81 -32.17 -7.28
CA ASP A 27 20.18 -31.67 -7.14
C ASP A 27 21.11 -32.47 -8.03
N LEU A 28 21.66 -31.79 -9.04
CA LEU A 28 22.59 -32.40 -10.01
C LEU A 28 23.98 -32.72 -9.42
N LYS A 29 24.30 -32.22 -8.23
CA LYS A 29 25.60 -32.47 -7.58
C LYS A 29 25.67 -33.80 -6.81
N THR A 30 24.54 -34.47 -6.61
CA THR A 30 24.47 -35.67 -5.76
C THR A 30 24.73 -36.98 -6.52
N HIS A 31 24.97 -36.93 -7.83
CA HIS A 31 25.19 -38.11 -8.65
C HIS A 31 26.68 -38.40 -8.88
N ASP A 32 27.15 -39.57 -8.44
CA ASP A 32 28.53 -40.02 -8.67
C ASP A 32 28.80 -40.43 -10.11
N ALA A 33 27.75 -40.82 -10.84
CA ALA A 33 27.83 -41.19 -12.24
C ALA A 33 26.61 -40.64 -13.02
N VAL A 34 26.84 -40.22 -14.25
CA VAL A 34 25.81 -39.69 -15.15
C VAL A 34 25.67 -40.58 -16.36
N SER A 35 24.45 -40.75 -16.83
CA SER A 35 24.10 -41.48 -18.03
C SER A 35 23.83 -40.56 -19.20
N ALA A 36 23.87 -41.13 -20.41
CA ALA A 36 23.50 -40.35 -21.60
C ALA A 36 22.03 -39.89 -21.52
N GLY A 37 21.82 -38.58 -21.59
CA GLY A 37 20.50 -37.95 -21.46
C GLY A 37 20.25 -37.25 -20.11
N ASP A 38 21.10 -37.48 -19.10
CA ASP A 38 20.98 -36.79 -17.82
C ASP A 38 21.35 -35.31 -17.92
N SER A 39 20.63 -34.44 -17.21
CA SER A 39 20.95 -33.05 -17.09
C SER A 39 22.19 -32.84 -16.22
N LEU A 40 23.17 -32.11 -16.71
CA LEU A 40 24.44 -31.86 -16.01
C LEU A 40 24.48 -30.44 -15.36
N TYR A 41 23.91 -29.47 -16.00
CA TYR A 41 23.86 -28.08 -15.52
C TYR A 41 22.73 -27.32 -16.19
N THR A 42 22.32 -26.23 -15.57
CA THR A 42 21.40 -25.25 -16.12
C THR A 42 22.17 -23.99 -16.48
N LEU A 43 22.01 -23.50 -17.72
CA LEU A 43 22.65 -22.28 -18.19
C LEU A 43 21.59 -21.18 -18.32
N VAL A 44 21.80 -20.08 -17.61
CA VAL A 44 21.03 -18.84 -17.78
C VAL A 44 21.76 -17.98 -18.82
N SER A 45 21.15 -17.77 -19.98
CA SER A 45 21.77 -17.13 -21.14
C SER A 45 21.59 -15.63 -21.22
N ASP A 46 20.60 -15.09 -20.50
CA ASP A 46 20.32 -13.65 -20.49
C ASP A 46 19.76 -13.21 -19.12
N GLU A 47 19.49 -11.91 -19.00
CA GLU A 47 18.98 -11.30 -17.77
C GLU A 47 17.45 -11.15 -17.75
N ASN A 48 16.75 -11.64 -18.80
CA ASN A 48 15.29 -11.54 -18.86
C ASN A 48 14.65 -12.67 -18.05
N TRP A 49 13.71 -12.30 -17.19
CA TRP A 49 12.98 -13.25 -16.38
C TRP A 49 11.62 -12.68 -15.96
N SER A 50 10.72 -13.55 -15.59
CA SER A 50 9.37 -13.16 -15.20
C SER A 50 9.03 -13.70 -13.82
N LEU A 51 8.30 -12.90 -13.06
CA LEU A 51 7.70 -13.31 -11.80
C LEU A 51 6.19 -13.39 -11.99
N MET A 52 5.60 -14.51 -11.58
CA MET A 52 4.16 -14.74 -11.62
C MET A 52 3.59 -14.71 -10.21
N ILE A 53 2.53 -13.94 -9.98
CA ILE A 53 1.88 -13.83 -8.68
C ILE A 53 0.37 -14.10 -8.80
N PRO A 54 -0.21 -14.94 -7.94
CA PRO A 54 -1.65 -15.12 -7.92
C PRO A 54 -2.35 -13.84 -7.47
N LEU A 55 -3.45 -13.48 -8.12
CA LEU A 55 -4.24 -12.28 -7.80
C LEU A 55 -5.68 -12.66 -7.48
N SER A 56 -6.20 -12.13 -6.38
CA SER A 56 -7.64 -12.09 -6.17
C SER A 56 -8.31 -11.12 -7.14
N GLU A 57 -9.61 -11.27 -7.39
CA GLU A 57 -10.38 -10.35 -8.24
C GLU A 57 -10.23 -8.89 -7.81
N LYS A 58 -10.23 -8.62 -6.50
CA LYS A 58 -10.06 -7.29 -5.94
C LYS A 58 -8.65 -6.72 -6.21
N GLN A 59 -7.62 -7.54 -6.15
CA GLN A 59 -6.24 -7.14 -6.46
C GLN A 59 -6.08 -6.89 -7.95
N ALA A 60 -6.60 -7.78 -8.79
CA ALA A 60 -6.59 -7.62 -10.24
C ALA A 60 -7.28 -6.32 -10.68
N ALA A 61 -8.46 -6.02 -10.12
CA ALA A 61 -9.16 -4.76 -10.39
C ALA A 61 -8.36 -3.51 -10.01
N LYS A 62 -7.65 -3.54 -8.86
CA LYS A 62 -6.81 -2.42 -8.41
C LYS A 62 -5.57 -2.20 -9.28
N LEU A 63 -5.08 -3.26 -9.93
CA LEU A 63 -3.87 -3.26 -10.73
C LEU A 63 -4.14 -3.19 -12.23
N ALA A 64 -5.41 -3.19 -12.66
CA ALA A 64 -5.83 -3.29 -14.06
C ALA A 64 -5.20 -2.20 -14.97
N ASP A 65 -5.05 -0.98 -14.46
CA ASP A 65 -4.49 0.15 -15.21
C ASP A 65 -2.96 0.31 -15.03
N ARG A 66 -2.33 -0.64 -14.32
CA ARG A 66 -0.88 -0.59 -14.10
C ARG A 66 -0.15 -1.31 -15.22
N THR A 67 0.86 -0.66 -15.78
CA THR A 67 1.80 -1.25 -16.75
C THR A 67 3.17 -1.48 -16.14
N VAL A 68 3.45 -0.88 -14.98
CA VAL A 68 4.70 -1.04 -14.22
C VAL A 68 4.37 -1.16 -12.75
N VAL A 69 5.03 -2.08 -12.08
CA VAL A 69 4.97 -2.25 -10.62
C VAL A 69 6.37 -2.25 -10.01
N ARG A 70 6.43 -1.92 -8.73
CA ARG A 70 7.66 -2.06 -7.94
C ARG A 70 7.50 -3.24 -7.01
N VAL A 71 8.50 -4.11 -7.03
CA VAL A 71 8.56 -5.32 -6.20
C VAL A 71 9.71 -5.18 -5.23
N LYS A 72 9.43 -5.38 -3.95
CA LYS A 72 10.44 -5.56 -2.92
C LYS A 72 10.62 -7.04 -2.67
N PHE A 73 11.83 -7.55 -2.83
CA PHE A 73 12.20 -8.96 -2.56
C PHE A 73 12.62 -9.07 -1.11
N LEU A 74 11.96 -9.95 -0.34
CA LEU A 74 12.22 -10.08 1.09
C LEU A 74 13.50 -10.84 1.40
N LYS A 75 14.02 -11.61 0.42
CA LYS A 75 15.29 -12.34 0.55
C LYS A 75 16.49 -11.42 0.80
N ASP A 76 16.51 -10.25 0.16
CA ASP A 76 17.67 -9.34 0.17
C ASP A 76 17.29 -7.86 0.31
N ASP A 77 16.03 -7.56 0.64
CA ASP A 77 15.46 -6.21 0.77
C ASP A 77 15.59 -5.33 -0.48
N MET A 78 15.94 -5.91 -1.63
CA MET A 78 16.07 -5.17 -2.88
C MET A 78 14.69 -4.82 -3.44
N THR A 79 14.60 -3.63 -4.02
CA THR A 79 13.39 -3.17 -4.71
C THR A 79 13.71 -2.94 -6.18
N GLN A 80 12.91 -3.55 -7.06
CA GLN A 80 13.06 -3.43 -8.51
C GLN A 80 11.71 -3.12 -9.15
N SER A 81 11.74 -2.33 -10.23
CA SER A 81 10.57 -2.12 -11.09
C SER A 81 10.56 -3.13 -12.22
N GLY A 82 9.39 -3.63 -12.57
CA GLY A 82 9.19 -4.51 -13.70
C GLY A 82 7.93 -4.15 -14.48
N ASP A 83 7.89 -4.53 -15.75
CA ASP A 83 6.72 -4.38 -16.60
C ASP A 83 5.63 -5.34 -16.15
N PHE A 84 4.41 -4.83 -15.97
CA PHE A 84 3.31 -5.57 -15.37
C PHE A 84 2.18 -5.80 -16.36
N SER A 85 1.68 -7.02 -16.36
CA SER A 85 0.45 -7.41 -17.06
C SER A 85 -0.35 -8.41 -16.24
N ILE A 86 -1.65 -8.47 -16.51
CA ILE A 86 -2.53 -9.49 -15.91
C ILE A 86 -2.78 -10.56 -16.95
N VAL A 87 -2.56 -11.81 -16.59
CA VAL A 87 -2.81 -12.99 -17.41
C VAL A 87 -3.80 -13.92 -16.70
N GLU A 88 -4.48 -14.74 -17.46
CA GLU A 88 -5.42 -15.75 -16.93
C GLU A 88 -4.87 -17.14 -17.22
N ILE A 89 -4.82 -17.97 -16.18
CA ILE A 89 -4.38 -19.38 -16.26
C ILE A 89 -5.44 -20.20 -15.55
N ASP A 90 -6.03 -21.16 -16.25
CA ASP A 90 -7.07 -22.06 -15.73
C ASP A 90 -8.24 -21.31 -15.05
N GLY A 91 -8.62 -20.14 -15.59
CA GLY A 91 -9.71 -19.31 -15.08
C GLY A 91 -9.34 -18.45 -13.85
N ALA A 92 -8.11 -18.50 -13.37
CA ALA A 92 -7.60 -17.66 -12.29
C ALA A 92 -6.70 -16.55 -12.84
N LYS A 93 -6.71 -15.39 -12.15
CA LYS A 93 -5.91 -14.22 -12.55
C LYS A 93 -4.56 -14.23 -11.87
N TYR A 94 -3.53 -13.95 -12.67
CA TYR A 94 -2.15 -13.82 -12.23
C TYR A 94 -1.56 -12.50 -12.72
N GLY A 95 -0.74 -11.88 -11.89
CA GLY A 95 0.11 -10.77 -12.30
C GLY A 95 1.43 -11.32 -12.85
N LYS A 96 1.76 -11.00 -14.10
CA LYS A 96 3.06 -11.25 -14.71
C LYS A 96 3.89 -10.00 -14.60
N ILE A 97 5.11 -10.13 -14.06
CA ILE A 97 6.05 -9.03 -13.89
C ILE A 97 7.34 -9.41 -14.62
N ASP A 98 7.66 -8.67 -15.67
CA ASP A 98 8.84 -8.90 -16.48
C ASP A 98 10.00 -8.01 -16.04
N PHE A 99 11.15 -8.62 -15.84
CA PHE A 99 12.40 -7.96 -15.48
C PHE A 99 13.46 -8.22 -16.53
N ASN A 100 14.37 -7.27 -16.71
CA ASN A 100 15.50 -7.33 -17.65
C ASN A 100 16.86 -7.29 -16.97
N LYS A 101 16.90 -7.53 -15.65
CA LYS A 101 18.14 -7.55 -14.85
C LYS A 101 17.91 -8.27 -13.54
N GLY A 102 19.00 -8.68 -12.90
CA GLY A 102 18.98 -9.21 -11.55
C GLY A 102 18.63 -10.68 -11.44
N VAL A 103 18.48 -11.42 -12.52
CA VAL A 103 18.14 -12.84 -12.53
C VAL A 103 19.11 -13.66 -11.68
N ILE A 104 20.39 -13.33 -11.69
CA ILE A 104 21.44 -14.06 -10.96
C ILE A 104 21.19 -14.16 -9.44
N ARG A 105 20.43 -13.21 -8.86
CA ARG A 105 20.11 -13.20 -7.44
C ARG A 105 19.08 -14.24 -7.06
N TYR A 106 18.20 -14.59 -8.03
CA TYR A 106 17.00 -15.39 -7.81
C TYR A 106 16.94 -16.64 -8.70
N ALA A 107 17.92 -16.85 -9.56
CA ALA A 107 17.95 -17.95 -10.53
C ALA A 107 17.88 -19.36 -9.89
N SER A 108 18.26 -19.49 -8.61
CA SER A 108 18.15 -20.74 -7.84
C SER A 108 16.84 -20.86 -7.07
N ASP A 109 16.01 -19.82 -7.05
CA ASP A 109 14.78 -19.84 -6.26
C ASP A 109 13.57 -19.91 -7.19
N ARG A 110 12.75 -20.91 -7.03
CA ARG A 110 11.51 -21.03 -7.80
C ARG A 110 10.39 -20.17 -7.20
N PHE A 111 10.34 -20.08 -5.88
CA PHE A 111 9.37 -19.29 -5.14
C PHE A 111 10.08 -18.19 -4.37
N LEU A 112 9.55 -17.00 -4.47
CA LEU A 112 10.10 -15.81 -3.84
C LEU A 112 9.06 -15.12 -2.96
N GLU A 113 9.45 -14.75 -1.76
CA GLU A 113 8.63 -13.88 -0.92
C GLU A 113 8.83 -12.42 -1.33
N ILE A 114 7.73 -11.75 -1.64
CA ILE A 114 7.75 -10.39 -2.17
C ILE A 114 6.68 -9.50 -1.55
N GLU A 115 6.91 -8.20 -1.65
CA GLU A 115 5.92 -7.17 -1.41
C GLU A 115 5.73 -6.32 -2.68
N LEU A 116 4.47 -6.14 -3.12
CA LEU A 116 4.16 -5.16 -4.15
C LEU A 116 4.08 -3.77 -3.52
N VAL A 117 4.94 -2.87 -3.96
CA VAL A 117 4.92 -1.47 -3.53
C VAL A 117 3.85 -0.74 -4.35
N THR A 118 2.62 -0.75 -3.87
CA THR A 118 1.46 -0.17 -4.56
C THR A 118 1.26 1.32 -4.28
N ASN A 119 1.76 1.81 -3.16
CA ASN A 119 1.62 3.20 -2.76
C ASN A 119 2.93 3.96 -3.03
N THR A 120 2.98 4.67 -4.14
CA THR A 120 3.97 5.72 -4.37
C THR A 120 3.40 7.07 -3.93
N VAL A 121 3.10 7.22 -2.66
CA VAL A 121 2.81 8.56 -2.13
C VAL A 121 4.13 9.31 -2.09
N THR A 122 4.31 10.19 -3.05
CA THR A 122 5.41 11.15 -3.04
C THR A 122 5.07 12.25 -2.06
N GLY A 123 5.88 12.43 -1.03
CA GLY A 123 5.74 13.48 -0.04
C GLY A 123 7.10 13.94 0.45
N LEU A 124 7.12 15.10 1.10
CA LEU A 124 8.31 15.57 1.79
C LEU A 124 8.57 14.68 3.01
N LYS A 125 9.81 14.23 3.17
CA LYS A 125 10.23 13.53 4.38
C LYS A 125 10.49 14.57 5.46
N ILE A 126 9.80 14.45 6.57
CA ILE A 126 10.04 15.26 7.76
C ILE A 126 10.60 14.37 8.89
N PRO A 127 11.51 14.86 9.72
CA PRO A 127 11.97 14.14 10.90
C PRO A 127 10.80 13.83 11.84
N LEU A 128 10.81 12.67 12.47
CA LEU A 128 9.79 12.32 13.47
C LEU A 128 9.74 13.31 14.65
N SER A 129 10.89 13.90 14.99
CA SER A 129 11.01 14.96 16.01
C SER A 129 10.29 16.26 15.65
N SER A 130 9.90 16.44 14.38
CA SER A 130 9.11 17.59 13.93
C SER A 130 7.61 17.38 14.10
N ILE A 131 7.19 16.18 14.49
CA ILE A 131 5.79 15.87 14.77
C ILE A 131 5.54 16.18 16.24
N VAL A 132 4.64 17.14 16.49
CA VAL A 132 4.19 17.49 17.84
C VAL A 132 2.71 17.11 17.97
N THR A 133 2.34 16.61 19.14
CA THR A 133 0.94 16.38 19.49
C THR A 133 0.41 17.60 20.20
N LYS A 134 -0.69 18.15 19.71
CA LYS A 134 -1.44 19.22 20.37
C LYS A 134 -2.87 18.76 20.58
N GLU A 135 -3.39 19.00 21.75
CA GLU A 135 -4.79 18.73 22.09
C GLU A 135 -5.65 19.94 21.67
N PHE A 136 -6.79 19.65 21.08
CA PHE A 136 -7.77 20.65 20.67
C PHE A 136 -9.14 20.27 21.20
N TYR A 137 -9.96 21.28 21.48
CA TYR A 137 -11.38 21.08 21.65
C TYR A 137 -12.07 21.02 20.30
N LEU A 138 -13.03 20.13 20.16
CA LEU A 138 -13.82 19.99 18.95
C LEU A 138 -15.20 20.58 19.21
N ILE A 139 -15.50 21.71 18.61
CA ILE A 139 -16.72 22.46 18.87
C ILE A 139 -17.57 22.54 17.59
N PRO A 140 -18.85 22.13 17.64
CA PRO A 140 -19.75 22.28 16.50
C PRO A 140 -19.93 23.77 16.11
N SER A 141 -19.98 24.04 14.81
CA SER A 141 -20.15 25.39 14.28
C SER A 141 -21.43 26.09 14.75
N ASP A 142 -22.44 25.32 15.15
CA ASP A 142 -23.71 25.84 15.69
C ASP A 142 -23.53 26.62 17.00
N TYR A 143 -22.42 26.42 17.71
CA TYR A 143 -22.08 27.17 18.94
C TYR A 143 -21.24 28.42 18.67
N ALA A 144 -20.81 28.62 17.42
CA ALA A 144 -20.10 29.84 17.07
C ALA A 144 -21.06 31.05 17.09
N THR A 145 -20.60 32.14 17.63
CA THR A 145 -21.33 33.40 17.66
C THR A 145 -20.40 34.56 17.29
N THR A 146 -20.97 35.63 16.77
CA THR A 146 -20.20 36.82 16.43
C THR A 146 -20.39 37.86 17.55
N ASN A 147 -19.29 38.42 18.03
CA ASN A 147 -19.32 39.53 18.94
C ASN A 147 -19.80 40.81 18.20
N GLU A 148 -20.84 41.46 18.69
CA GLU A 148 -21.45 42.62 18.04
C GLU A 148 -20.50 43.83 17.96
N ASP A 149 -19.61 43.98 18.93
CA ASP A 149 -18.70 45.11 19.03
C ASP A 149 -17.44 44.92 18.17
N SER A 150 -16.83 43.71 18.22
CA SER A 150 -15.57 43.42 17.49
C SER A 150 -15.76 42.78 16.13
N GLN A 151 -16.97 42.29 15.82
CA GLN A 151 -17.30 41.50 14.62
C GLN A 151 -16.48 40.20 14.50
N GLU A 152 -15.88 39.77 15.60
CA GLU A 152 -15.10 38.54 15.66
C GLU A 152 -15.99 37.33 15.96
N THR A 153 -15.67 36.21 15.32
CA THR A 153 -16.35 34.93 15.59
C THR A 153 -15.68 34.22 16.77
N GLY A 154 -16.46 33.77 17.72
CA GLY A 154 -15.98 33.03 18.89
C GLY A 154 -17.08 32.21 19.55
N PHE A 155 -16.93 31.93 20.83
CA PHE A 155 -17.83 31.06 21.58
C PHE A 155 -18.18 31.69 22.93
N MET A 156 -19.42 31.43 23.40
CA MET A 156 -19.83 31.79 24.76
C MET A 156 -19.48 30.68 25.72
N VAL A 157 -18.57 30.89 26.63
CA VAL A 157 -18.14 29.93 27.66
C VAL A 157 -18.84 30.23 28.97
N LEU A 158 -19.41 29.17 29.58
CA LEU A 158 -19.97 29.27 30.92
C LEU A 158 -18.84 29.13 31.95
N GLY A 159 -18.77 30.06 32.83
CA GLY A 159 -17.82 30.12 33.94
C GLY A 159 -18.49 30.51 35.24
N LYS A 160 -17.70 30.67 36.30
CA LYS A 160 -18.14 31.23 37.57
C LYS A 160 -17.32 32.46 37.89
N ASP A 161 -17.98 33.47 38.38
CA ASP A 161 -17.32 34.67 38.93
C ASP A 161 -16.64 34.35 40.30
N LYS A 162 -15.93 35.36 40.81
CA LYS A 162 -15.25 35.25 42.12
C LYS A 162 -16.20 35.02 43.27
N SER A 163 -17.50 35.26 43.11
CA SER A 163 -18.55 35.05 44.08
C SER A 163 -19.29 33.73 43.89
N GLY A 164 -18.91 32.94 42.89
CA GLY A 164 -19.50 31.61 42.61
C GLY A 164 -20.73 31.66 41.69
N ASN A 165 -21.15 32.84 41.19
CA ASN A 165 -22.29 32.96 40.30
C ASN A 165 -21.91 32.54 38.87
N GLU A 166 -22.83 31.96 38.13
CA GLU A 166 -22.64 31.60 36.74
C GLU A 166 -22.50 32.84 35.85
N THR A 167 -21.47 32.87 35.05
CA THR A 167 -21.23 33.95 34.09
C THR A 167 -21.04 33.36 32.71
N ARG A 168 -21.36 34.15 31.68
CA ARG A 168 -21.08 33.83 30.27
C ARG A 168 -20.04 34.82 29.76
N THR A 169 -18.95 34.27 29.26
CA THR A 169 -17.85 35.09 28.73
C THR A 169 -17.64 34.74 27.26
N PHE A 170 -17.56 35.75 26.42
CA PHE A 170 -17.16 35.55 25.02
C PHE A 170 -15.65 35.28 24.98
N VAL A 171 -15.28 34.23 24.30
CA VAL A 171 -13.88 33.88 23.99
C VAL A 171 -13.70 33.74 22.48
N ASN A 172 -12.59 34.21 21.99
CA ASN A 172 -12.21 34.10 20.59
C ASN A 172 -10.92 33.23 20.49
N PRO A 173 -11.04 31.89 20.53
CA PRO A 173 -9.90 31.00 20.41
C PRO A 173 -9.43 30.95 18.94
N SER A 174 -8.19 30.52 18.72
CA SER A 174 -7.71 30.27 17.37
C SER A 174 -8.39 29.02 16.80
N ILE A 175 -9.02 29.17 15.64
CA ILE A 175 -9.57 28.05 14.87
C ILE A 175 -8.48 27.53 13.97
N TYR A 176 -7.93 26.36 14.26
CA TYR A 176 -6.82 25.76 13.51
C TYR A 176 -7.27 25.02 12.26
N ALA A 177 -8.44 24.41 12.32
CA ALA A 177 -9.04 23.69 11.20
C ALA A 177 -10.55 23.57 11.38
N SER A 178 -11.25 23.37 10.26
CA SER A 178 -12.64 22.96 10.24
C SER A 178 -12.79 21.67 9.45
N ILE A 179 -13.58 20.74 9.95
CA ILE A 179 -13.97 19.53 9.24
C ILE A 179 -15.48 19.50 9.09
N GLU A 180 -15.96 18.90 8.00
CA GLU A 180 -17.40 18.69 7.81
C GLU A 180 -17.89 17.66 8.83
N ASP A 181 -19.00 17.95 9.51
CA ASP A 181 -19.65 16.98 10.41
C ASP A 181 -20.37 15.93 9.56
N GLY A 182 -19.73 14.76 9.41
CA GLY A 182 -20.26 13.64 8.64
C GLY A 182 -21.52 12.95 9.25
N SER A 183 -22.08 13.51 10.32
CA SER A 183 -23.30 12.96 10.92
C SER A 183 -24.58 13.26 10.12
N GLN A 184 -24.50 14.16 9.14
CA GLN A 184 -25.62 14.52 8.26
C GLN A 184 -25.18 14.45 6.79
N ASP A 185 -25.74 13.47 6.08
CA ASP A 185 -25.58 13.33 4.65
C ASP A 185 -26.52 14.34 3.95
N THR A 186 -26.03 15.54 3.64
CA THR A 186 -26.80 16.56 2.93
C THR A 186 -26.00 17.10 1.74
N GLU A 187 -26.59 17.04 0.56
CA GLU A 187 -26.02 17.61 -0.66
C GLU A 187 -26.15 19.15 -0.73
N ASP A 188 -26.93 19.75 0.17
CA ASP A 188 -27.14 21.21 0.23
C ASP A 188 -26.00 21.84 1.03
N GLU A 189 -25.07 22.49 0.35
CA GLU A 189 -23.90 23.16 0.95
C GLU A 189 -24.26 24.18 2.04
N SER A 190 -25.45 24.82 1.93
CA SER A 190 -25.91 25.80 2.91
C SER A 190 -26.33 25.20 4.26
N LYS A 191 -26.51 23.89 4.31
CA LYS A 191 -26.92 23.13 5.50
C LYS A 191 -25.79 22.28 6.09
N LYS A 192 -24.62 22.30 5.49
CA LYS A 192 -23.47 21.57 6.00
C LYS A 192 -23.06 22.14 7.35
N LYS A 193 -22.88 21.23 8.32
CA LYS A 193 -22.36 21.55 9.64
C LYS A 193 -20.86 21.26 9.71
N TYR A 194 -20.15 22.07 10.44
CA TYR A 194 -18.71 21.93 10.62
C TYR A 194 -18.36 21.76 12.09
N LEU A 195 -17.26 21.07 12.34
CA LEU A 195 -16.62 20.97 13.64
C LEU A 195 -15.32 21.77 13.59
N TYR A 196 -15.12 22.66 14.54
CA TYR A 196 -13.93 23.49 14.65
C TYR A 196 -12.95 22.91 15.66
N TYR A 197 -11.69 22.80 15.25
CA TYR A 197 -10.58 22.52 16.14
C TYR A 197 -10.09 23.84 16.76
N VAL A 198 -10.27 24.01 18.06
CA VAL A 198 -9.90 25.22 18.81
C VAL A 198 -8.98 24.88 19.98
N ASP A 199 -8.12 25.81 20.40
CA ASP A 199 -7.24 25.68 21.58
C ASP A 199 -7.80 26.34 22.85
#